data_6f82dc55143868deda2e8dfd3273120a
#
_entry.id   6f82dc55143868deda2e8dfd3273120a
#
_cell.length_a   1.000
_cell.length_b   1.000
_cell.length_c   1.000
_cell.angle_alpha   90.00
_cell.angle_beta   90.00
_cell.angle_gamma   90.00
#
_symmetry.space_group_name_H-M   'P 1'
#
loop_
_entity.id
_entity.type
_entity.pdbx_description
1 polymer ?
#
loop_
_entity_poly.entity_id
_entity_poly.type
_entity_poly.pdbx_seq_one_letter_code
_entity_poly.pdbx_strand_id
1 'polypeptide(L)'
;MVDNAVPYAAIIVAGGRGSRMGGADKASLRVGGQRLLDRLRSYLPYGTPSVVVSPHWLGTPQVCETPLYGGPTAGIAAGYRFLAQGLLAKHSRHALVAVVAVDAPESPLAIPKLIDGLGEHSVAVAATGDQIQPLCAVWRVEALGRALSRLGRVHNRSARSLLRAADSIAVVQVGEEVRDYDTPQQLRAYEQRISGAV
;
A
#
# COMPACT_ATOMS: atom_id res chain seq x y z
N MET A 1 22.34 1.79 21.97
CA MET A 1 21.18 2.28 21.20
C MET A 1 20.79 1.15 20.26
N VAL A 2 19.63 0.52 20.47
CA VAL A 2 19.10 -0.48 19.55
C VAL A 2 18.74 0.29 18.29
N ASP A 3 19.39 -0.02 17.18
CA ASP A 3 19.09 0.52 15.86
C ASP A 3 17.64 0.11 15.51
N ASN A 4 16.70 0.99 15.79
CA ASN A 4 15.27 0.77 15.59
C ASN A 4 14.93 0.96 14.10
N ALA A 5 15.74 0.34 13.23
CA ALA A 5 15.57 0.41 11.79
C ALA A 5 14.23 -0.22 11.44
N VAL A 6 13.39 0.54 10.74
CA VAL A 6 12.10 0.07 10.23
C VAL A 6 12.36 -1.14 9.31
N PRO A 7 11.80 -2.33 9.61
CA PRO A 7 12.19 -3.57 8.93
C PRO A 7 11.61 -3.67 7.50
N TYR A 8 10.92 -2.65 7.00
CA TYR A 8 10.24 -2.68 5.71
C TYR A 8 10.35 -1.35 4.97
N ALA A 9 10.22 -1.42 3.65
CA ALA A 9 9.92 -0.27 2.80
C ALA A 9 8.42 -0.27 2.43
N ALA A 10 7.85 0.87 2.05
CA ALA A 10 6.43 0.99 1.71
C ALA A 10 6.21 1.39 0.25
N ILE A 11 5.29 0.70 -0.43
CA ILE A 11 4.71 1.09 -1.71
C ILE A 11 3.31 1.62 -1.43
N ILE A 12 3.10 2.91 -1.67
CA ILE A 12 1.82 3.58 -1.48
C ILE A 12 1.14 3.69 -2.85
N VAL A 13 0.12 2.86 -3.08
CA VAL A 13 -0.65 2.89 -4.32
C VAL A 13 -1.66 4.04 -4.25
N ALA A 14 -1.41 5.08 -5.03
CA ALA A 14 -2.22 6.30 -5.07
C ALA A 14 -2.80 6.58 -6.47
N GLY A 15 -2.60 5.65 -7.41
CA GLY A 15 -3.10 5.74 -8.77
C GLY A 15 -4.48 5.11 -8.92
N GLY A 16 -5.31 5.74 -9.75
CA GLY A 16 -6.63 5.23 -10.12
C GLY A 16 -7.38 6.29 -10.92
N ARG A 17 -8.36 5.86 -11.75
CA ARG A 17 -9.13 6.81 -12.59
C ARG A 17 -10.08 7.70 -11.79
N GLY A 18 -10.26 7.45 -10.49
CA GLY A 18 -11.13 8.24 -9.61
C GLY A 18 -12.60 8.35 -10.09
N SER A 19 -13.07 7.42 -10.94
CA SER A 19 -14.36 7.54 -11.65
C SER A 19 -15.55 7.73 -10.70
N ARG A 20 -15.51 7.12 -9.51
CA ARG A 20 -16.57 7.26 -8.48
C ARG A 20 -16.46 8.57 -7.69
N MET A 21 -15.35 9.29 -7.82
CA MET A 21 -15.05 10.55 -7.16
C MET A 21 -15.01 11.72 -8.15
N GLY A 22 -15.71 11.60 -9.30
CA GLY A 22 -15.72 12.65 -10.32
C GLY A 22 -14.37 12.87 -11.02
N GLY A 23 -13.49 11.87 -11.04
CA GLY A 23 -12.15 11.98 -11.62
C GLY A 23 -11.11 12.63 -10.70
N ALA A 24 -11.45 12.92 -9.44
CA ALA A 24 -10.53 13.51 -8.49
C ALA A 24 -9.38 12.57 -8.14
N ASP A 25 -8.18 13.14 -8.01
CA ASP A 25 -7.02 12.44 -7.45
C ASP A 25 -7.25 12.19 -5.95
N LYS A 26 -7.50 10.92 -5.59
CA LYS A 26 -7.77 10.52 -4.21
C LYS A 26 -6.67 10.93 -3.23
N ALA A 27 -5.40 10.89 -3.65
CA ALA A 27 -4.27 11.23 -2.81
C ALA A 27 -4.29 12.69 -2.34
N SER A 28 -4.85 13.57 -3.16
CA SER A 28 -4.97 15.01 -2.91
C SER A 28 -6.24 15.40 -2.14
N LEU A 29 -7.23 14.49 -2.02
CA LEU A 29 -8.44 14.76 -1.26
C LEU A 29 -8.11 15.01 0.21
N ARG A 30 -8.84 15.97 0.81
CA ARG A 30 -8.63 16.37 2.21
C ARG A 30 -9.74 15.87 3.12
N VAL A 31 -9.33 15.42 4.29
CA VAL A 31 -10.20 15.00 5.39
C VAL A 31 -9.64 15.62 6.67
N GLY A 32 -10.43 16.42 7.38
CA GLY A 32 -9.95 17.17 8.53
C GLY A 32 -8.78 18.12 8.18
N GLY A 33 -8.82 18.73 6.99
CA GLY A 33 -7.77 19.63 6.51
C GLY A 33 -6.49 18.98 5.99
N GLN A 34 -6.28 17.67 6.22
CA GLN A 34 -5.09 16.93 5.81
C GLN A 34 -5.36 16.10 4.56
N ARG A 35 -4.41 16.05 3.58
CA ARG A 35 -4.54 15.17 2.41
C ARG A 35 -4.53 13.69 2.85
N LEU A 36 -5.28 12.82 2.15
CA LEU A 36 -5.28 11.38 2.43
C LEU A 36 -3.86 10.78 2.37
N LEU A 37 -3.05 11.20 1.40
CA LEU A 37 -1.64 10.76 1.32
C LEU A 37 -0.83 11.17 2.56
N ASP A 38 -0.97 12.42 3.02
CA ASP A 38 -0.22 12.91 4.17
C ASP A 38 -0.67 12.22 5.46
N ARG A 39 -1.97 11.94 5.57
CA ARG A 39 -2.54 11.18 6.68
C ARG A 39 -2.01 9.74 6.68
N LEU A 40 -2.03 9.04 5.55
CA LEU A 40 -1.48 7.69 5.45
C LEU A 40 0.00 7.70 5.88
N ARG A 41 0.78 8.65 5.38
CA ARG A 41 2.21 8.75 5.72
C ARG A 41 2.47 9.06 7.19
N SER A 42 1.57 9.76 7.88
CA SER A 42 1.72 10.04 9.31
C SER A 42 1.58 8.80 10.20
N TYR A 43 0.98 7.73 9.69
CA TYR A 43 0.89 6.43 10.38
C TYR A 43 2.09 5.50 10.07
N LEU A 44 2.93 5.85 9.11
CA LEU A 44 4.19 5.12 8.91
C LEU A 44 5.22 5.58 9.95
N PRO A 45 6.04 4.69 10.51
CA PRO A 45 7.14 5.07 11.38
C PRO A 45 8.05 6.10 10.71
N TYR A 46 8.58 7.05 11.50
CA TYR A 46 9.51 8.04 10.98
C TYR A 46 10.71 7.38 10.31
N GLY A 47 11.09 7.88 9.14
CA GLY A 47 12.21 7.32 8.38
C GLY A 47 11.88 6.07 7.55
N THR A 48 10.60 5.60 7.52
CA THR A 48 10.19 4.50 6.63
C THR A 48 10.49 4.85 5.17
N PRO A 49 11.37 4.11 4.48
CA PRO A 49 11.60 4.31 3.06
C PRO A 49 10.29 4.04 2.31
N SER A 50 9.85 4.99 1.49
CA SER A 50 8.57 4.83 0.79
C SER A 50 8.60 5.42 -0.62
N VAL A 51 7.80 4.85 -1.50
CA VAL A 51 7.53 5.36 -2.84
C VAL A 51 6.02 5.47 -3.05
N VAL A 52 5.59 6.60 -3.58
CA VAL A 52 4.20 6.80 -4.00
C VAL A 52 4.07 6.41 -5.47
N VAL A 53 3.04 5.65 -5.79
CA VAL A 53 2.71 5.29 -7.18
C VAL A 53 1.50 6.10 -7.61
N SER A 54 1.72 7.11 -8.44
CA SER A 54 0.66 8.02 -8.90
C SER A 54 1.01 8.61 -10.26
N PRO A 55 0.03 8.79 -11.17
CA PRO A 55 0.19 9.54 -12.40
C PRO A 55 0.19 11.07 -12.15
N HIS A 56 -0.28 11.53 -11.00
CA HIS A 56 -0.38 12.94 -10.64
C HIS A 56 0.77 13.36 -9.74
N TRP A 57 1.31 14.57 -9.94
CA TRP A 57 2.39 15.09 -9.10
C TRP A 57 1.89 15.41 -7.69
N LEU A 58 2.48 14.80 -6.69
CA LEU A 58 2.07 14.89 -5.29
C LEU A 58 3.09 15.58 -4.37
N GLY A 59 4.18 16.10 -4.94
CA GLY A 59 5.23 16.80 -4.18
C GLY A 59 6.09 15.89 -3.31
N THR A 60 6.26 14.62 -3.71
CA THR A 60 7.03 13.60 -2.98
C THR A 60 7.71 12.67 -3.98
N PRO A 61 8.75 11.91 -3.59
CA PRO A 61 9.30 10.88 -4.45
C PRO A 61 8.22 9.92 -4.92
N GLN A 62 8.04 9.83 -6.24
CA GLN A 62 6.97 9.05 -6.83
C GLN A 62 7.38 8.43 -8.15
N VAL A 63 6.65 7.41 -8.54
CA VAL A 63 6.73 6.73 -9.83
C VAL A 63 5.32 6.52 -10.38
N CYS A 64 5.23 6.18 -11.64
CA CYS A 64 4.01 5.65 -12.22
C CYS A 64 4.33 4.46 -13.12
N GLU A 65 3.33 3.64 -13.35
CA GLU A 65 3.41 2.54 -14.31
C GLU A 65 3.35 3.05 -15.76
N THR A 66 3.96 2.29 -16.65
CA THR A 66 3.90 2.54 -18.10
C THR A 66 3.40 1.28 -18.81
N PRO A 67 2.31 1.37 -19.59
CA PRO A 67 1.44 2.54 -19.79
C PRO A 67 0.64 2.89 -18.53
N LEU A 68 0.20 4.16 -18.45
CA LEU A 68 -0.61 4.66 -17.32
C LEU A 68 -1.91 3.87 -17.15
N TYR A 69 -2.41 3.85 -15.92
CA TYR A 69 -3.67 3.18 -15.55
C TYR A 69 -3.66 1.66 -15.83
N GLY A 70 -2.48 1.06 -15.70
CA GLY A 70 -2.27 -0.38 -15.84
C GLY A 70 -2.85 -1.24 -14.72
N GLY A 71 -3.53 -0.62 -13.76
CA GLY A 71 -4.13 -1.29 -12.61
C GLY A 71 -3.15 -1.48 -11.44
N PRO A 72 -3.67 -1.98 -10.30
CA PRO A 72 -2.91 -2.00 -9.05
C PRO A 72 -1.64 -2.84 -9.12
N THR A 73 -1.64 -3.97 -9.82
CA THR A 73 -0.43 -4.81 -9.97
C THR A 73 0.67 -4.10 -10.77
N ALA A 74 0.30 -3.33 -11.81
CA ALA A 74 1.28 -2.56 -12.59
C ALA A 74 1.89 -1.44 -11.73
N GLY A 75 1.08 -0.77 -10.91
CA GLY A 75 1.55 0.21 -9.94
C GLY A 75 2.49 -0.39 -8.91
N ILE A 76 2.14 -1.53 -8.32
CA ILE A 76 3.01 -2.26 -7.37
C ILE A 76 4.34 -2.64 -8.05
N ALA A 77 4.31 -3.11 -9.30
CA ALA A 77 5.52 -3.46 -10.05
C ALA A 77 6.42 -2.24 -10.32
N ALA A 78 5.84 -1.07 -10.59
CA ALA A 78 6.59 0.18 -10.75
C ALA A 78 7.26 0.60 -9.42
N GLY A 79 6.51 0.58 -8.31
CA GLY A 79 7.03 0.85 -6.98
C GLY A 79 8.12 -0.13 -6.56
N TYR A 80 7.94 -1.42 -6.80
CA TYR A 80 8.93 -2.45 -6.52
C TYR A 80 10.23 -2.21 -7.27
N ARG A 81 10.18 -1.94 -8.59
CA ARG A 81 11.38 -1.64 -9.38
C ARG A 81 12.13 -0.42 -8.86
N PHE A 82 11.42 0.64 -8.50
CA PHE A 82 12.04 1.84 -7.94
C PHE A 82 12.76 1.54 -6.62
N LEU A 83 12.11 0.84 -5.70
CA LEU A 83 12.73 0.45 -4.43
C LEU A 83 13.92 -0.48 -4.64
N ALA A 84 13.82 -1.46 -5.53
CA ALA A 84 14.90 -2.41 -5.82
C ALA A 84 16.15 -1.73 -6.38
N GLN A 85 15.99 -0.73 -7.25
CA GLN A 85 17.10 0.01 -7.84
C GLN A 85 17.78 0.98 -6.86
N GLY A 86 17.03 1.54 -5.93
CA GLY A 86 17.49 2.58 -5.02
C GLY A 86 17.77 2.10 -3.61
N LEU A 87 16.71 1.79 -2.89
CA LEU A 87 16.73 1.59 -1.44
C LEU A 87 17.07 0.16 -1.03
N LEU A 88 16.51 -0.83 -1.72
CA LEU A 88 16.74 -2.24 -1.39
C LEU A 88 18.14 -2.70 -1.81
N ALA A 89 18.69 -2.13 -2.88
CA ALA A 89 20.05 -2.44 -3.34
C ALA A 89 21.14 -1.99 -2.36
N LYS A 90 20.88 -0.92 -1.60
CA LYS A 90 21.85 -0.33 -0.66
C LYS A 90 21.71 -0.85 0.78
N HIS A 91 20.57 -1.41 1.14
CA HIS A 91 20.25 -1.81 2.49
C HIS A 91 19.63 -3.21 2.50
N SER A 92 20.46 -4.23 2.63
CA SER A 92 20.02 -5.63 2.85
C SER A 92 19.16 -5.83 4.11
N ARG A 93 18.92 -4.77 4.88
CA ARG A 93 18.12 -4.78 6.11
C ARG A 93 16.62 -4.79 5.88
N HIS A 94 16.16 -4.36 4.70
CA HIS A 94 14.73 -4.35 4.38
C HIS A 94 14.35 -5.62 3.63
N ALA A 95 14.11 -6.68 4.39
CA ALA A 95 13.62 -7.94 3.82
C ALA A 95 12.14 -7.89 3.44
N LEU A 96 11.41 -6.81 3.82
CA LEU A 96 9.97 -6.69 3.68
C LEU A 96 9.56 -5.45 2.89
N VAL A 97 8.44 -5.57 2.17
CA VAL A 97 7.76 -4.46 1.50
C VAL A 97 6.29 -4.46 1.90
N ALA A 98 5.86 -3.37 2.51
CA ALA A 98 4.46 -3.10 2.76
C ALA A 98 3.82 -2.48 1.52
N VAL A 99 2.67 -2.98 1.11
CA VAL A 99 1.82 -2.41 0.06
C VAL A 99 0.58 -1.87 0.73
N VAL A 100 0.31 -0.58 0.57
CA VAL A 100 -0.87 0.10 1.11
C VAL A 100 -1.51 0.99 0.04
N ALA A 101 -2.81 1.23 0.16
CA ALA A 101 -3.55 2.08 -0.77
C ALA A 101 -3.99 3.39 -0.10
N VAL A 102 -3.92 4.49 -0.83
CA VAL A 102 -4.19 5.83 -0.30
C VAL A 102 -5.65 6.02 0.13
N ASP A 103 -6.58 5.24 -0.43
CA ASP A 103 -8.00 5.26 -0.07
C ASP A 103 -8.32 4.54 1.26
N ALA A 104 -7.35 3.79 1.82
CA ALA A 104 -7.39 3.23 3.16
C ALA A 104 -6.30 3.90 4.02
N PRO A 105 -6.48 5.19 4.41
CA PRO A 105 -5.39 6.00 4.96
C PRO A 105 -4.87 5.52 6.32
N GLU A 106 -5.63 4.73 7.06
CA GLU A 106 -5.23 4.15 8.35
C GLU A 106 -4.60 2.75 8.20
N SER A 107 -4.57 2.18 6.98
CA SER A 107 -4.05 0.83 6.74
C SER A 107 -2.60 0.60 7.20
N PRO A 108 -1.70 1.61 7.30
CA PRO A 108 -0.38 1.39 7.88
C PRO A 108 -0.42 0.90 9.34
N LEU A 109 -1.48 1.18 10.09
CA LEU A 109 -1.64 0.70 11.48
C LEU A 109 -1.73 -0.83 11.57
N ALA A 110 -2.14 -1.50 10.48
CA ALA A 110 -2.18 -2.96 10.43
C ALA A 110 -0.81 -3.60 10.16
N ILE A 111 0.19 -2.85 9.66
CA ILE A 111 1.48 -3.40 9.23
C ILE A 111 2.18 -4.19 10.33
N PRO A 112 2.28 -3.73 11.59
CA PRO A 112 2.92 -4.51 12.64
C PRO A 112 2.29 -5.90 12.80
N LYS A 113 0.96 -5.98 12.83
CA LYS A 113 0.22 -7.23 12.93
C LYS A 113 0.42 -8.14 11.72
N LEU A 114 0.56 -7.56 10.53
CA LEU A 114 0.88 -8.30 9.31
C LEU A 114 2.31 -8.86 9.36
N ILE A 115 3.26 -8.11 9.88
CA ILE A 115 4.66 -8.58 10.07
C ILE A 115 4.69 -9.76 11.04
N ASP A 116 4.00 -9.65 12.17
CA ASP A 116 3.91 -10.72 13.18
C ASP A 116 3.24 -11.97 12.60
N GLY A 117 2.18 -11.78 11.81
CA GLY A 117 1.44 -12.88 11.18
C GLY A 117 2.10 -13.46 9.91
N LEU A 118 3.18 -12.86 9.42
CA LEU A 118 3.84 -13.31 8.19
C LEU A 118 4.48 -14.69 8.35
N GLY A 119 5.05 -15.02 9.53
CA GLY A 119 5.74 -16.28 9.76
C GLY A 119 6.68 -16.65 8.60
N GLU A 120 6.59 -17.87 8.10
CA GLU A 120 7.35 -18.37 6.95
C GLU A 120 6.69 -18.09 5.59
N HIS A 121 5.53 -17.42 5.57
CA HIS A 121 4.82 -17.15 4.32
C HIS A 121 5.51 -16.12 3.45
N SER A 122 5.19 -16.13 2.16
CA SER A 122 5.68 -15.18 1.16
C SER A 122 5.07 -13.78 1.32
N VAL A 123 3.83 -13.75 1.79
CA VAL A 123 3.04 -12.54 2.00
C VAL A 123 2.06 -12.73 3.15
N ALA A 124 1.90 -11.72 3.97
CA ALA A 124 0.78 -11.56 4.89
C ALA A 124 -0.18 -10.51 4.32
N VAL A 125 -1.45 -10.85 4.21
CA VAL A 125 -2.50 -9.96 3.69
C VAL A 125 -3.56 -9.72 4.75
N ALA A 126 -3.98 -8.47 4.88
CA ALA A 126 -5.04 -8.08 5.79
C ALA A 126 -6.40 -8.65 5.34
N ALA A 127 -7.23 -9.03 6.32
CA ALA A 127 -8.62 -9.39 6.10
C ALA A 127 -9.51 -8.83 7.21
N THR A 128 -10.75 -8.49 6.86
CA THR A 128 -11.81 -8.13 7.80
C THR A 128 -12.96 -9.10 7.55
N GLY A 129 -13.18 -10.03 8.50
CA GLY A 129 -14.05 -11.19 8.26
C GLY A 129 -13.57 -11.99 7.06
N ASP A 130 -14.46 -12.26 6.10
CA ASP A 130 -14.14 -13.02 4.89
C ASP A 130 -13.55 -12.16 3.76
N GLN A 131 -13.43 -10.85 3.97
CA GLN A 131 -12.95 -9.93 2.94
C GLN A 131 -11.44 -9.68 3.06
N ILE A 132 -10.70 -10.19 2.07
CA ILE A 132 -9.27 -9.93 1.93
C ILE A 132 -9.07 -8.54 1.33
N GLN A 133 -8.12 -7.77 1.89
CA GLN A 133 -7.69 -6.45 1.43
C GLN A 133 -6.36 -6.53 0.68
N PRO A 134 -6.35 -6.81 -0.63
CA PRO A 134 -5.13 -7.12 -1.37
C PRO A 134 -4.12 -5.96 -1.47
N LEU A 135 -4.57 -4.74 -1.21
CA LEU A 135 -3.74 -3.53 -1.15
C LEU A 135 -3.40 -3.13 0.30
N CYS A 136 -3.55 -4.06 1.25
CA CYS A 136 -2.97 -3.96 2.59
C CYS A 136 -2.25 -5.28 2.88
N ALA A 137 -0.97 -5.33 2.52
CA ALA A 137 -0.18 -6.56 2.59
C ALA A 137 1.29 -6.29 2.88
N VAL A 138 1.94 -7.21 3.56
CA VAL A 138 3.40 -7.23 3.78
C VAL A 138 4.00 -8.41 3.05
N TRP A 139 4.92 -8.14 2.16
CA TRP A 139 5.59 -9.13 1.31
C TRP A 139 7.06 -9.28 1.71
N ARG A 140 7.58 -10.49 1.62
CA ARG A 140 9.03 -10.65 1.49
C ARG A 140 9.46 -10.09 0.13
N VAL A 141 10.50 -9.27 0.11
CA VAL A 141 10.99 -8.57 -1.11
C VAL A 141 11.19 -9.54 -2.27
N GLU A 142 11.90 -10.64 -2.03
CA GLU A 142 12.17 -11.64 -3.05
C GLU A 142 10.90 -12.36 -3.54
N ALA A 143 9.96 -12.62 -2.63
CA ALA A 143 8.69 -13.27 -2.97
C ALA A 143 7.81 -12.37 -3.85
N LEU A 144 7.78 -11.06 -3.56
CA LEU A 144 7.10 -10.10 -4.42
C LEU A 144 7.72 -10.07 -5.82
N GLY A 145 9.06 -10.07 -5.91
CA GLY A 145 9.77 -10.15 -7.19
C GLY A 145 9.42 -11.41 -7.98
N ARG A 146 9.40 -12.58 -7.32
CA ARG A 146 8.99 -13.86 -7.96
C ARG A 146 7.54 -13.83 -8.42
N ALA A 147 6.62 -13.34 -7.58
CA ALA A 147 5.20 -13.24 -7.94
C ALA A 147 4.96 -12.35 -9.16
N LEU A 148 5.63 -11.19 -9.21
CA LEU A 148 5.60 -10.29 -10.38
C LEU A 148 6.17 -10.95 -11.64
N SER A 149 7.27 -11.69 -11.51
CA SER A 149 7.89 -12.42 -12.62
C SER A 149 6.98 -13.53 -13.16
N ARG A 150 6.29 -14.27 -12.29
CA ARG A 150 5.32 -15.31 -12.70
C ARG A 150 4.13 -14.76 -13.46
N LEU A 151 3.65 -13.57 -13.09
CA LEU A 151 2.58 -12.92 -13.83
C LEU A 151 3.00 -12.50 -15.23
N GLY A 152 4.29 -12.23 -15.47
CA GLY A 152 4.84 -11.74 -16.71
C GLY A 152 4.23 -10.38 -17.10
N ARG A 153 3.00 -10.42 -17.66
CA ARG A 153 2.27 -9.20 -18.00
C ARG A 153 1.48 -8.70 -16.78
N VAL A 154 1.91 -7.58 -16.19
CA VAL A 154 1.29 -6.96 -15.00
C VAL A 154 0.18 -5.97 -15.34
N HIS A 155 0.08 -5.50 -16.60
CA HIS A 155 -0.91 -4.53 -17.04
C HIS A 155 -2.33 -5.12 -17.00
N ASN A 156 -3.29 -4.34 -16.50
CA ASN A 156 -4.69 -4.74 -16.27
C ASN A 156 -4.86 -5.96 -15.35
N ARG A 157 -3.92 -6.18 -14.42
CA ARG A 157 -4.03 -7.22 -13.40
C ARG A 157 -4.45 -6.61 -12.06
N SER A 158 -5.38 -7.29 -11.40
CA SER A 158 -5.82 -6.94 -10.05
C SER A 158 -4.76 -7.31 -9.01
N ALA A 159 -4.76 -6.64 -7.85
CA ALA A 159 -3.90 -7.03 -6.74
C ALA A 159 -4.22 -8.46 -6.23
N ARG A 160 -5.45 -8.95 -6.38
CA ARG A 160 -5.80 -10.36 -6.11
C ARG A 160 -5.07 -11.32 -7.04
N SER A 161 -4.83 -10.94 -8.30
CA SER A 161 -4.04 -11.75 -9.24
C SER A 161 -2.59 -11.87 -8.78
N LEU A 162 -2.02 -10.80 -8.20
CA LEU A 162 -0.68 -10.81 -7.63
C LEU A 162 -0.59 -11.73 -6.41
N LEU A 163 -1.57 -11.67 -5.50
CA LEU A 163 -1.64 -12.59 -4.36
C LEU A 163 -1.66 -14.06 -4.80
N ARG A 164 -2.47 -14.39 -5.82
CA ARG A 164 -2.53 -15.77 -6.35
C ARG A 164 -1.22 -16.26 -6.96
N ALA A 165 -0.33 -15.36 -7.35
CA ALA A 165 1.00 -15.70 -7.86
C ALA A 165 2.05 -15.88 -6.74
N ALA A 166 1.70 -15.63 -5.47
CA ALA A 166 2.56 -15.86 -4.32
C ALA A 166 2.75 -17.38 -4.07
N ASP A 167 3.90 -17.75 -3.48
CA ASP A 167 4.18 -19.13 -3.11
C ASP A 167 3.29 -19.59 -1.94
N SER A 168 3.06 -18.69 -0.98
CA SER A 168 2.23 -18.94 0.20
C SER A 168 1.70 -17.62 0.78
N ILE A 169 0.51 -17.67 1.37
CA ILE A 169 -0.22 -16.49 1.87
C ILE A 169 -0.65 -16.74 3.31
N ALA A 170 -0.29 -15.83 4.22
CA ALA A 170 -0.92 -15.70 5.52
C ALA A 170 -2.08 -14.71 5.42
N VAL A 171 -3.26 -15.10 5.86
CA VAL A 171 -4.42 -14.20 5.99
C VAL A 171 -4.51 -13.77 7.43
N VAL A 172 -4.35 -12.46 7.69
CA VAL A 172 -4.29 -11.89 9.03
C VAL A 172 -5.54 -11.07 9.28
N GLN A 173 -6.33 -11.45 10.28
CA GLN A 173 -7.51 -10.68 10.66
C GLN A 173 -7.09 -9.36 11.32
N VAL A 174 -7.63 -8.26 10.82
CA VAL A 174 -7.37 -6.89 11.29
C VAL A 174 -8.69 -6.17 11.56
N GLY A 175 -8.62 -4.95 12.08
CA GLY A 175 -9.81 -4.14 12.37
C GLY A 175 -10.23 -3.24 11.21
N GLU A 176 -10.94 -2.17 11.57
CA GLU A 176 -11.48 -1.17 10.64
C GLU A 176 -10.41 -0.26 10.03
N GLU A 177 -9.17 -0.32 10.51
CA GLU A 177 -8.04 0.48 10.01
C GLU A 177 -7.74 0.24 8.53
N VAL A 178 -8.16 -0.89 7.98
CA VAL A 178 -7.96 -1.23 6.55
C VAL A 178 -9.13 -0.86 5.66
N ARG A 179 -10.12 -0.15 6.22
CA ARG A 179 -11.29 0.32 5.47
C ARG A 179 -10.91 1.33 4.41
N ASP A 180 -11.41 1.11 3.21
CA ASP A 180 -11.29 2.02 2.08
C ASP A 180 -12.47 3.02 2.01
N TYR A 181 -12.19 4.20 1.44
CA TYR A 181 -13.16 5.28 1.28
C TYR A 181 -13.23 5.66 -0.21
N ASP A 182 -14.23 5.10 -0.88
CA ASP A 182 -14.40 5.18 -2.33
C ASP A 182 -15.38 6.25 -2.80
N THR A 183 -16.17 6.82 -1.88
CA THR A 183 -17.22 7.78 -2.20
C THR A 183 -17.12 9.05 -1.33
N PRO A 184 -17.65 10.20 -1.81
CA PRO A 184 -17.71 11.42 -1.00
C PRO A 184 -18.48 11.23 0.34
N GLN A 185 -19.49 10.37 0.35
CA GLN A 185 -20.25 10.05 1.56
C GLN A 185 -19.39 9.32 2.58
N GLN A 186 -18.62 8.31 2.14
CA GLN A 186 -17.70 7.58 3.00
C GLN A 186 -16.59 8.50 3.56
N LEU A 187 -16.06 9.43 2.74
CA LEU A 187 -15.07 10.40 3.21
C LEU A 187 -15.66 11.35 4.28
N ARG A 188 -16.89 11.82 4.11
CA ARG A 188 -17.56 12.62 5.15
C ARG A 188 -17.76 11.84 6.45
N ALA A 189 -18.16 10.58 6.36
CA ALA A 189 -18.30 9.71 7.54
C ALA A 189 -16.94 9.49 8.24
N TYR A 190 -15.87 9.34 7.45
CA TYR A 190 -14.51 9.27 7.97
C TYR A 190 -14.11 10.55 8.71
N GLU A 191 -14.39 11.71 8.12
CA GLU A 191 -14.10 13.01 8.73
C GLU A 191 -14.83 13.20 10.06
N GLN A 192 -16.10 12.83 10.13
CA GLN A 192 -16.88 12.86 11.37
C GLN A 192 -16.27 11.95 12.45
N ARG A 193 -15.85 10.72 12.08
CA ARG A 193 -15.22 9.78 12.99
C ARG A 193 -13.93 10.32 13.60
N ILE A 194 -13.05 10.90 12.80
CA ILE A 194 -11.76 11.43 13.29
C ILE A 194 -11.93 12.74 14.06
N SER A 195 -12.97 13.54 13.78
CA SER A 195 -13.26 14.78 14.49
C SER A 195 -13.96 14.55 15.82
N GLY A 196 -14.69 13.45 15.98
CA GLY A 196 -15.37 13.09 17.23
C GLY A 196 -14.52 12.26 18.20
N ALA A 197 -13.28 11.94 17.83
CA ALA A 197 -12.32 11.19 18.66
C ALA A 197 -11.37 12.10 19.46
N VAL A 198 -11.65 13.45 19.50
CA VAL A 198 -10.89 14.47 20.27
C VAL A 198 -11.59 14.76 21.57
#